data_768ca1a65ce452ef7051c34fd6f39ffa
#
_entry.id   768ca1a65ce452ef7051c34fd6f39ffa
#
_cell.length_a   1.000
_cell.length_b   1.000
_cell.length_c   1.000
_cell.angle_alpha   90.00
_cell.angle_beta   90.00
_cell.angle_gamma   90.00
#
_symmetry.space_group_name_H-M   'P 1'
#
loop_
_entity.id
_entity.type
_entity.pdbx_description
1 polymer ?
#
loop_
_entity_poly.entity_id
_entity_poly.type
_entity_poly.pdbx_seq_one_letter_code
_entity_poly.pdbx_strand_id
1 'polypeptide(L)'
;AALLTLMASFTACENGDQTFDDYEGGTTAMFVYQSPVRTIVLGDDEYDTSLDKEHKCKIKATFAGSYNGRKGYVNVAVDNSLCDHLTFADGTPVKAMPAEYYSLSTNKLDFKGGMTGATVVQLTDAFFNDPDAVKNTYVIPLVMTDQQGFDRISAGTLKEGAAGSRTNASIWETAPKDYVMYCVKYQNKYSGWW
;
A
#
# COMPACT_ATOMS: atom_id res chain seq x y z
N ALA A 1 19.78 -47.38 48.99
CA ALA A 1 19.16 -46.95 47.76
C ALA A 1 18.91 -45.40 47.86
N ALA A 2 19.76 -44.59 47.25
CA ALA A 2 19.60 -43.14 47.19
C ALA A 2 18.87 -42.80 45.89
N LEU A 3 17.68 -42.24 46.00
CA LEU A 3 16.89 -41.77 44.89
C LEU A 3 17.33 -40.32 44.57
N LEU A 4 18.09 -40.14 43.49
CA LEU A 4 18.50 -38.84 42.98
C LEU A 4 17.32 -38.25 42.21
N THR A 5 16.62 -37.26 42.80
CA THR A 5 15.57 -36.53 42.12
C THR A 5 16.22 -35.45 41.26
N LEU A 6 16.29 -35.64 39.94
CA LEU A 6 16.75 -34.66 38.97
C LEU A 6 15.65 -33.64 38.78
N MET A 7 15.72 -32.49 39.45
CA MET A 7 14.86 -31.33 39.14
C MET A 7 15.34 -30.67 37.83
N ALA A 8 14.67 -30.98 36.74
CA ALA A 8 14.81 -30.23 35.52
C ALA A 8 14.15 -28.85 35.71
N SER A 9 14.93 -27.81 35.95
CA SER A 9 14.49 -26.43 35.90
C SER A 9 14.21 -26.07 34.44
N PHE A 10 12.94 -26.11 34.06
CA PHE A 10 12.48 -25.47 32.83
C PHE A 10 12.58 -23.95 33.04
N THR A 11 13.68 -23.34 32.64
CA THR A 11 13.69 -21.91 32.40
C THR A 11 12.85 -21.68 31.15
N ALA A 12 11.56 -21.43 31.32
CA ALA A 12 10.74 -20.82 30.28
C ALA A 12 11.41 -19.50 29.93
N CYS A 13 11.80 -19.32 28.67
CA CYS A 13 12.12 -18.00 28.17
C CYS A 13 10.85 -17.17 28.33
N GLU A 14 10.81 -16.31 29.34
CA GLU A 14 9.83 -15.23 29.36
C GLU A 14 10.16 -14.35 28.15
N ASN A 15 9.34 -14.45 27.09
CA ASN A 15 9.25 -13.41 26.10
C ASN A 15 8.64 -12.20 26.81
N GLY A 16 9.45 -11.46 27.56
CA GLY A 16 9.06 -10.16 28.06
C GLY A 16 8.73 -9.28 26.86
N ASP A 17 7.67 -8.48 27.00
CA ASP A 17 7.33 -7.45 26.02
C ASP A 17 8.56 -6.54 25.82
N GLN A 18 9.33 -6.81 24.75
CA GLN A 18 10.46 -5.95 24.39
C GLN A 18 9.89 -4.67 23.78
N THR A 19 10.00 -3.59 24.53
CA THR A 19 9.73 -2.26 24.01
C THR A 19 10.99 -1.76 23.29
N PHE A 20 10.81 -1.28 22.06
CA PHE A 20 11.85 -0.62 21.30
C PHE A 20 11.61 0.88 21.33
N ASP A 21 12.68 1.65 21.57
CA ASP A 21 12.61 3.09 21.50
C ASP A 21 12.30 3.55 20.07
N ASP A 22 11.64 4.69 19.94
CA ASP A 22 11.42 5.33 18.65
C ASP A 22 12.79 5.74 18.06
N TYR A 23 12.86 5.70 16.72
CA TYR A 23 14.07 6.13 16.02
C TYR A 23 14.35 7.63 16.25
N GLU A 24 15.54 7.99 16.68
CA GLU A 24 15.95 9.38 16.99
C GLU A 24 15.74 10.33 15.80
N GLY A 25 15.86 9.83 14.57
CA GLY A 25 15.58 10.56 13.34
C GLY A 25 14.10 10.87 13.10
N GLY A 26 13.19 10.45 14.00
CA GLY A 26 11.78 10.69 13.92
C GLY A 26 11.01 9.74 12.97
N THR A 27 9.70 9.91 12.94
CA THR A 27 8.77 9.08 12.18
C THR A 27 8.55 9.61 10.75
N THR A 28 8.43 8.70 9.81
CA THR A 28 8.31 9.04 8.38
C THR A 28 7.14 8.30 7.76
N ALA A 29 6.12 9.03 7.32
CA ALA A 29 4.95 8.47 6.62
C ALA A 29 5.30 8.06 5.19
N MET A 30 4.73 6.94 4.72
CA MET A 30 5.03 6.39 3.39
C MET A 30 3.95 5.43 2.91
N PHE A 31 3.93 5.17 1.60
CA PHE A 31 3.35 3.95 1.05
C PHE A 31 4.38 2.82 1.13
N VAL A 32 3.97 1.63 1.57
CA VAL A 32 4.89 0.49 1.74
C VAL A 32 5.40 -0.02 0.41
N TYR A 33 4.53 -0.05 -0.59
CA TYR A 33 4.82 -0.59 -1.92
C TYR A 33 4.29 0.37 -2.98
N GLN A 34 5.16 0.79 -3.91
CA GLN A 34 4.82 1.82 -4.89
C GLN A 34 3.99 1.31 -6.07
N SER A 35 4.10 0.03 -6.42
CA SER A 35 3.43 -0.52 -7.60
C SER A 35 2.71 -1.84 -7.30
N PRO A 36 1.75 -1.87 -6.37
CA PRO A 36 0.98 -3.06 -6.07
C PRO A 36 0.00 -3.39 -7.22
N VAL A 37 -0.24 -4.68 -7.42
CA VAL A 37 -1.30 -5.17 -8.30
C VAL A 37 -2.36 -5.84 -7.43
N ARG A 38 -3.59 -5.32 -7.47
CA ARG A 38 -4.75 -5.88 -6.78
C ARG A 38 -5.68 -6.54 -7.79
N THR A 39 -5.91 -7.83 -7.61
CA THR A 39 -6.94 -8.56 -8.36
C THR A 39 -8.21 -8.64 -7.51
N ILE A 40 -9.30 -8.12 -8.03
CA ILE A 40 -10.65 -8.27 -7.45
C ILE A 40 -11.20 -9.61 -7.91
N VAL A 41 -11.58 -10.47 -6.97
CA VAL A 41 -12.08 -11.83 -7.26
C VAL A 41 -13.60 -11.84 -7.15
N LEU A 42 -14.26 -12.02 -8.30
CA LEU A 42 -15.72 -12.11 -8.40
C LEU A 42 -16.14 -13.58 -8.51
N GLY A 43 -16.55 -14.17 -7.41
CA GLY A 43 -16.98 -15.57 -7.37
C GLY A 43 -16.86 -16.17 -5.98
N ASP A 44 -17.04 -17.49 -5.92
CA ASP A 44 -16.75 -18.23 -4.70
C ASP A 44 -15.26 -18.54 -4.64
N ASP A 45 -14.65 -18.20 -3.50
CA ASP A 45 -13.22 -18.38 -3.23
C ASP A 45 -13.07 -18.96 -1.81
N GLU A 46 -12.04 -19.74 -1.60
CA GLU A 46 -11.67 -20.26 -0.28
C GLU A 46 -11.04 -19.18 0.63
N TYR A 47 -10.70 -18.00 0.07
CA TYR A 47 -10.12 -16.87 0.80
C TYR A 47 -11.19 -15.83 1.17
N ASP A 48 -10.85 -14.94 2.11
CA ASP A 48 -11.72 -13.80 2.44
C ASP A 48 -11.80 -12.79 1.29
N THR A 49 -12.86 -12.89 0.50
CA THR A 49 -13.20 -12.00 -0.61
C THR A 49 -14.31 -11.02 -0.27
N SER A 50 -14.56 -10.75 1.03
CA SER A 50 -15.67 -9.89 1.47
C SER A 50 -15.65 -8.50 0.83
N LEU A 51 -14.49 -7.85 0.74
CA LEU A 51 -14.34 -6.57 0.05
C LEU A 51 -14.54 -6.71 -1.47
N ASP A 52 -14.02 -7.78 -2.07
CA ASP A 52 -14.12 -8.01 -3.51
C ASP A 52 -15.58 -8.20 -3.94
N LYS A 53 -16.39 -8.92 -3.15
CA LYS A 53 -17.85 -9.10 -3.36
C LYS A 53 -18.60 -7.77 -3.27
N GLU A 54 -18.09 -6.81 -2.53
CA GLU A 54 -18.63 -5.45 -2.46
C GLU A 54 -18.02 -4.51 -3.52
N HIS A 55 -17.22 -5.02 -4.45
CA HIS A 55 -16.48 -4.26 -5.46
C HIS A 55 -15.52 -3.23 -4.83
N LYS A 56 -14.86 -3.59 -3.73
CA LYS A 56 -13.99 -2.70 -2.95
C LYS A 56 -12.58 -3.24 -2.82
N CYS A 57 -11.64 -2.32 -2.63
CA CYS A 57 -10.32 -2.61 -2.11
C CYS A 57 -9.82 -1.48 -1.21
N LYS A 58 -8.63 -1.64 -0.61
CA LYS A 58 -8.05 -0.63 0.28
C LYS A 58 -6.66 -0.23 -0.19
N ILE A 59 -6.42 1.07 -0.25
CA ILE A 59 -5.06 1.62 -0.38
C ILE A 59 -4.63 2.08 1.00
N LYS A 60 -3.45 1.61 1.45
CA LYS A 60 -2.94 1.83 2.80
C LYS A 60 -1.63 2.60 2.79
N ALA A 61 -1.50 3.53 3.73
CA ALA A 61 -0.24 4.14 4.14
C ALA A 61 0.23 3.55 5.47
N THR A 62 1.51 3.65 5.74
CA THR A 62 2.17 3.28 6.99
C THR A 62 3.22 4.32 7.35
N PHE A 63 3.98 4.07 8.39
CA PHE A 63 5.14 4.89 8.76
C PHE A 63 6.27 4.00 9.28
N ALA A 64 7.47 4.55 9.25
CA ALA A 64 8.67 3.99 9.87
C ALA A 64 9.13 4.89 11.01
N GLY A 65 10.08 4.40 11.81
CA GLY A 65 10.72 5.15 12.90
C GLY A 65 10.07 4.91 14.26
N SER A 66 9.00 4.12 14.38
CA SER A 66 8.42 3.67 15.64
C SER A 66 7.75 2.31 15.47
N TYR A 67 7.77 1.53 16.54
CA TYR A 67 6.99 0.30 16.67
C TYR A 67 5.64 0.53 17.36
N ASN A 68 5.43 1.74 17.90
CA ASN A 68 4.20 2.12 18.57
C ASN A 68 3.24 2.74 17.57
N GLY A 69 1.96 2.35 17.64
CA GLY A 69 0.92 2.95 16.83
C GLY A 69 0.80 4.46 17.07
N ARG A 70 0.46 5.23 16.04
CA ARG A 70 0.37 6.69 16.09
C ARG A 70 -1.04 7.19 15.78
N LYS A 71 -1.43 8.26 16.47
CA LYS A 71 -2.59 9.07 16.07
C LYS A 71 -2.09 10.13 15.10
N GLY A 72 -2.63 10.13 13.90
CA GLY A 72 -2.23 11.06 12.86
C GLY A 72 -2.93 10.73 11.55
N TYR A 73 -2.62 11.48 10.52
CA TYR A 73 -3.15 11.23 9.17
C TYR A 73 -2.13 11.63 8.10
N VAL A 74 -2.35 11.12 6.90
CA VAL A 74 -1.77 11.66 5.66
C VAL A 74 -2.89 12.03 4.70
N ASN A 75 -2.78 13.17 4.05
CA ASN A 75 -3.63 13.56 2.93
C ASN A 75 -3.02 13.05 1.62
N VAL A 76 -3.87 12.60 0.71
CA VAL A 76 -3.45 12.12 -0.61
C VAL A 76 -4.25 12.81 -1.71
N ALA A 77 -3.63 12.92 -2.88
CA ALA A 77 -4.27 13.40 -4.10
C ALA A 77 -3.99 12.44 -5.26
N VAL A 78 -4.90 12.37 -6.21
CA VAL A 78 -4.69 11.66 -7.47
C VAL A 78 -3.77 12.50 -8.35
N ASP A 79 -2.70 11.90 -8.87
CA ASP A 79 -1.76 12.53 -9.81
C ASP A 79 -1.58 11.63 -11.04
N ASN A 80 -2.41 11.86 -12.05
CA ASN A 80 -2.41 11.06 -13.27
C ASN A 80 -1.11 11.16 -14.08
N SER A 81 -0.32 12.23 -13.88
CA SER A 81 0.96 12.42 -14.58
C SER A 81 2.00 11.36 -14.20
N LEU A 82 1.83 10.68 -13.07
CA LEU A 82 2.67 9.54 -12.68
C LEU A 82 2.59 8.37 -13.66
N CYS A 83 1.49 8.25 -14.42
CA CYS A 83 1.32 7.20 -15.42
C CYS A 83 1.98 7.50 -16.76
N ASP A 84 2.43 8.76 -16.98
CA ASP A 84 2.95 9.19 -18.26
C ASP A 84 4.21 8.41 -18.65
N HIS A 85 4.21 7.92 -19.91
CA HIS A 85 5.33 7.20 -20.51
C HIS A 85 5.73 5.90 -19.80
N LEU A 86 4.86 5.33 -18.96
CA LEU A 86 5.11 4.05 -18.30
C LEU A 86 4.47 2.89 -19.05
N THR A 87 5.14 1.74 -18.96
CA THR A 87 4.63 0.45 -19.44
C THR A 87 4.77 -0.59 -18.34
N PHE A 88 3.87 -1.57 -18.35
CA PHE A 88 4.05 -2.80 -17.58
C PHE A 88 5.18 -3.65 -18.18
N ALA A 89 5.60 -4.70 -17.48
CA ALA A 89 6.69 -5.57 -17.91
C ALA A 89 6.43 -6.29 -19.26
N ASP A 90 5.16 -6.48 -19.62
CA ASP A 90 4.72 -7.05 -20.89
C ASP A 90 4.63 -6.02 -22.03
N GLY A 91 5.02 -4.76 -21.79
CA GLY A 91 4.95 -3.68 -22.75
C GLY A 91 3.58 -2.97 -22.83
N THR A 92 2.58 -3.42 -22.10
CA THR A 92 1.26 -2.75 -22.06
C THR A 92 1.39 -1.36 -21.44
N PRO A 93 0.84 -0.30 -22.07
CA PRO A 93 0.86 1.04 -21.48
C PRO A 93 0.12 1.09 -20.14
N VAL A 94 0.71 1.80 -19.16
CA VAL A 94 0.04 2.13 -17.91
C VAL A 94 -0.94 3.27 -18.17
N LYS A 95 -2.22 3.06 -17.80
CA LYS A 95 -3.27 4.09 -17.92
C LYS A 95 -3.73 4.51 -16.53
N ALA A 96 -3.82 5.81 -16.27
CA ALA A 96 -4.54 6.29 -15.10
C ALA A 96 -5.99 5.81 -15.15
N MET A 97 -6.50 5.29 -14.03
CA MET A 97 -7.88 4.80 -13.96
C MET A 97 -8.85 5.96 -14.18
N PRO A 98 -9.81 5.85 -15.11
CA PRO A 98 -10.83 6.88 -15.32
C PRO A 98 -11.61 7.19 -14.03
N ALA A 99 -11.93 8.46 -13.83
CA ALA A 99 -12.60 8.93 -12.62
C ALA A 99 -13.99 8.29 -12.41
N GLU A 100 -14.65 7.89 -13.50
CA GLU A 100 -15.93 7.21 -13.49
C GLU A 100 -15.85 5.73 -13.08
N TYR A 101 -14.63 5.14 -13.01
CA TYR A 101 -14.44 3.73 -12.66
C TYR A 101 -14.32 3.50 -11.16
N TYR A 102 -14.05 4.54 -10.37
CA TYR A 102 -13.88 4.39 -8.92
C TYR A 102 -14.19 5.66 -8.14
N SER A 103 -14.33 5.49 -6.84
CA SER A 103 -14.30 6.59 -5.87
C SER A 103 -13.47 6.22 -4.65
N LEU A 104 -12.88 7.22 -4.01
CA LEU A 104 -12.19 7.06 -2.72
C LEU A 104 -13.15 7.47 -1.59
N SER A 105 -13.22 6.66 -0.54
CA SER A 105 -14.04 6.98 0.64
C SER A 105 -13.57 8.24 1.36
N THR A 106 -12.29 8.55 1.25
CA THR A 106 -11.65 9.74 1.83
C THR A 106 -10.29 9.97 1.17
N ASN A 107 -9.87 11.23 1.09
CA ASN A 107 -8.51 11.62 0.74
C ASN A 107 -7.60 11.76 1.97
N LYS A 108 -8.14 11.54 3.17
CA LYS A 108 -7.44 11.61 4.45
C LYS A 108 -7.32 10.22 5.04
N LEU A 109 -6.12 9.66 5.07
CA LEU A 109 -5.84 8.35 5.61
C LEU A 109 -5.51 8.46 7.10
N ASP A 110 -6.51 8.26 7.97
CA ASP A 110 -6.38 8.34 9.43
C ASP A 110 -5.79 7.06 10.02
N PHE A 111 -4.78 7.19 10.88
CA PHE A 111 -4.10 6.06 11.54
C PHE A 111 -4.76 5.63 12.86
N LYS A 112 -5.52 6.50 13.51
CA LYS A 112 -6.36 6.19 14.71
C LYS A 112 -5.64 5.47 15.85
N GLY A 113 -4.34 5.64 15.99
CA GLY A 113 -3.51 4.93 16.98
C GLY A 113 -2.94 3.60 16.50
N GLY A 114 -3.16 3.22 15.24
CA GLY A 114 -2.58 2.02 14.62
C GLY A 114 -1.31 2.31 13.82
N MET A 115 -0.79 1.26 13.16
CA MET A 115 0.38 1.32 12.28
C MET A 115 0.04 1.70 10.84
N THR A 116 -1.25 1.75 10.49
CA THR A 116 -1.69 2.03 9.11
C THR A 116 -2.89 2.96 9.09
N GLY A 117 -2.91 3.86 8.09
CA GLY A 117 -4.08 4.60 7.66
C GLY A 117 -4.54 4.08 6.28
N ALA A 118 -5.83 4.19 5.97
CA ALA A 118 -6.36 3.65 4.72
C ALA A 118 -7.48 4.50 4.14
N THR A 119 -7.62 4.45 2.81
CA THR A 119 -8.84 4.79 2.09
C THR A 119 -9.44 3.55 1.44
N VAL A 120 -10.75 3.49 1.37
CA VAL A 120 -11.47 2.44 0.63
C VAL A 120 -11.70 2.94 -0.79
N VAL A 121 -11.31 2.13 -1.75
CA VAL A 121 -11.66 2.29 -3.16
C VAL A 121 -12.96 1.55 -3.39
N GLN A 122 -14.00 2.23 -3.87
CA GLN A 122 -15.22 1.63 -4.41
C GLN A 122 -15.12 1.64 -5.92
N LEU A 123 -15.16 0.46 -6.54
CA LEU A 123 -15.20 0.30 -8.00
C LEU A 123 -16.64 0.35 -8.48
N THR A 124 -16.84 0.85 -9.69
CA THR A 124 -18.16 1.00 -10.32
C THR A 124 -18.39 -0.09 -11.37
N ASP A 125 -19.66 -0.25 -11.79
CA ASP A 125 -20.00 -1.17 -12.88
C ASP A 125 -19.31 -0.81 -14.20
N ALA A 126 -18.98 0.47 -14.41
CA ALA A 126 -18.23 0.90 -15.59
C ALA A 126 -16.85 0.25 -15.66
N PHE A 127 -16.15 0.10 -14.53
CA PHE A 127 -14.89 -0.63 -14.46
C PHE A 127 -15.05 -2.11 -14.85
N PHE A 128 -16.07 -2.80 -14.30
CA PHE A 128 -16.28 -4.23 -14.55
C PHE A 128 -16.83 -4.54 -15.96
N ASN A 129 -17.38 -3.54 -16.65
CA ASN A 129 -17.83 -3.65 -18.03
C ASN A 129 -16.73 -3.39 -19.07
N ASP A 130 -15.56 -2.91 -18.65
CA ASP A 130 -14.44 -2.66 -19.53
C ASP A 130 -13.61 -3.94 -19.74
N PRO A 131 -13.43 -4.41 -21.00
CA PRO A 131 -12.66 -5.61 -21.30
C PRO A 131 -11.15 -5.47 -20.95
N ASP A 132 -10.62 -4.25 -20.83
CA ASP A 132 -9.24 -4.03 -20.41
C ASP A 132 -9.04 -4.15 -18.89
N ALA A 133 -10.11 -4.14 -18.10
CA ALA A 133 -10.03 -4.24 -16.63
C ALA A 133 -9.67 -5.64 -16.10
N VAL A 134 -9.67 -6.66 -16.96
CA VAL A 134 -9.19 -8.02 -16.60
C VAL A 134 -7.67 -8.17 -16.69
N LYS A 135 -6.98 -7.14 -17.17
CA LYS A 135 -5.53 -7.10 -17.38
C LYS A 135 -4.88 -6.04 -16.50
N ASN A 136 -3.55 -6.04 -16.44
CA ASN A 136 -2.80 -4.92 -15.89
C ASN A 136 -2.88 -3.73 -16.86
N THR A 137 -3.81 -2.82 -16.62
CA THR A 137 -4.07 -1.65 -17.49
C THR A 137 -4.24 -0.39 -16.65
N TYR A 138 -5.16 -0.42 -15.70
CA TYR A 138 -5.59 0.76 -14.95
C TYR A 138 -4.90 0.86 -13.60
N VAL A 139 -4.40 2.06 -13.31
CA VAL A 139 -3.68 2.38 -12.09
C VAL A 139 -4.35 3.57 -11.41
N ILE A 140 -4.51 3.51 -10.10
CA ILE A 140 -4.89 4.65 -9.25
C ILE A 140 -3.60 5.25 -8.73
N PRO A 141 -3.12 6.39 -9.28
CA PRO A 141 -1.88 7.02 -8.87
C PRO A 141 -2.16 8.02 -7.74
N LEU A 142 -1.70 7.74 -6.53
CA LEU A 142 -1.87 8.65 -5.39
C LEU A 142 -0.52 9.19 -4.94
N VAL A 143 -0.48 10.47 -4.55
CA VAL A 143 0.66 11.14 -3.94
C VAL A 143 0.24 11.66 -2.57
N MET A 144 1.11 11.51 -1.56
CA MET A 144 0.95 12.17 -0.27
C MET A 144 1.23 13.66 -0.41
N THR A 145 0.30 14.49 0.05
CA THR A 145 0.39 15.96 -0.09
C THR A 145 0.67 16.65 1.24
N ASP A 146 0.24 16.05 2.35
CA ASP A 146 0.37 16.62 3.68
C ASP A 146 0.25 15.52 4.73
N GLN A 147 0.72 15.79 5.95
CA GLN A 147 0.64 14.86 7.08
C GLN A 147 0.46 15.61 8.41
N GLN A 148 -0.08 14.92 9.39
CA GLN A 148 -0.08 15.34 10.81
C GLN A 148 0.16 14.12 11.70
N GLY A 149 0.97 14.30 12.74
CA GLY A 149 1.32 13.25 13.69
C GLY A 149 2.53 12.41 13.31
N PHE A 150 3.23 12.78 12.23
CA PHE A 150 4.51 12.27 11.80
C PHE A 150 5.51 13.42 11.64
N ASP A 151 6.81 13.14 11.61
CA ASP A 151 7.83 14.17 11.48
C ASP A 151 8.01 14.57 10.02
N ARG A 152 7.81 13.63 9.07
CA ARG A 152 7.95 13.90 7.63
C ARG A 152 7.18 12.88 6.77
N ILE A 153 7.11 13.20 5.46
CA ILE A 153 6.74 12.27 4.39
C ILE A 153 8.01 11.78 3.69
N SER A 154 8.05 10.53 3.25
CA SER A 154 9.17 9.92 2.54
C SER A 154 9.24 10.41 1.09
N ALA A 155 9.56 11.68 0.88
CA ALA A 155 9.59 12.31 -0.45
C ALA A 155 10.84 11.96 -1.29
N GLY A 156 11.80 11.22 -0.72
CA GLY A 156 13.05 10.88 -1.36
C GLY A 156 14.05 12.04 -1.42
N THR A 157 15.22 11.76 -2.01
CA THR A 157 16.28 12.75 -2.26
C THR A 157 16.73 12.63 -3.71
N LEU A 158 16.67 13.72 -4.45
CA LEU A 158 17.18 13.77 -5.82
C LEU A 158 18.70 13.78 -5.83
N LYS A 159 19.30 13.20 -6.88
CA LYS A 159 20.70 13.38 -7.20
C LYS A 159 20.96 14.85 -7.53
N GLU A 160 22.20 15.32 -7.32
CA GLU A 160 22.56 16.71 -7.61
C GLU A 160 22.25 17.09 -9.08
N GLY A 161 21.53 18.19 -9.26
CA GLY A 161 21.12 18.68 -10.57
C GLY A 161 20.04 17.85 -11.29
N ALA A 162 19.54 16.78 -10.69
CA ALA A 162 18.49 15.95 -11.29
C ALA A 162 17.10 16.57 -11.09
N ALA A 163 16.23 16.36 -12.10
CA ALA A 163 14.82 16.72 -12.06
C ALA A 163 14.02 15.71 -12.88
N GLY A 164 12.74 15.51 -12.55
CA GLY A 164 11.87 14.61 -13.30
C GLY A 164 10.79 13.96 -12.46
N SER A 165 10.15 12.93 -13.03
CA SER A 165 9.05 12.21 -12.40
C SER A 165 9.51 11.36 -11.21
N ARG A 166 8.64 11.19 -10.21
CA ARG A 166 8.81 10.25 -9.09
C ARG A 166 9.06 8.82 -9.55
N THR A 167 8.51 8.43 -10.68
CA THR A 167 8.63 7.09 -11.26
C THR A 167 9.95 6.81 -11.97
N ASN A 168 10.76 7.84 -12.24
CA ASN A 168 12.08 7.67 -12.86
C ASN A 168 13.14 7.33 -11.79
N ALA A 169 13.40 6.05 -11.58
CA ALA A 169 14.36 5.59 -10.58
C ALA A 169 15.78 6.13 -10.75
N SER A 170 16.18 6.54 -11.96
CA SER A 170 17.56 6.96 -12.24
C SER A 170 17.96 8.30 -11.64
N ILE A 171 17.00 9.16 -11.34
CA ILE A 171 17.23 10.53 -10.84
C ILE A 171 17.34 10.62 -9.31
N TRP A 172 17.01 9.54 -8.60
CA TRP A 172 16.95 9.55 -7.14
C TRP A 172 18.22 8.99 -6.51
N GLU A 173 18.74 9.66 -5.50
CA GLU A 173 19.72 9.13 -4.57
C GLU A 173 19.01 8.22 -3.54
N THR A 174 17.92 8.73 -2.95
CA THR A 174 16.99 7.95 -2.14
C THR A 174 15.63 7.97 -2.80
N ALA A 175 15.11 6.79 -3.18
CA ALA A 175 13.83 6.69 -3.86
C ALA A 175 12.67 7.21 -2.99
N PRO A 176 11.71 7.98 -3.56
CA PRO A 176 10.54 8.44 -2.84
C PRO A 176 9.59 7.28 -2.54
N LYS A 177 8.91 7.36 -1.39
CA LYS A 177 7.83 6.44 -0.98
C LYS A 177 6.54 7.20 -0.65
N ASP A 178 6.44 8.43 -1.13
CA ASP A 178 5.30 9.32 -0.96
C ASP A 178 4.22 9.14 -2.02
N TYR A 179 4.37 8.16 -2.92
CA TYR A 179 3.41 7.85 -3.98
C TYR A 179 3.12 6.36 -4.08
N VAL A 180 2.00 6.03 -4.71
CA VAL A 180 1.62 4.66 -5.05
C VAL A 180 0.98 4.61 -6.44
N MET A 181 1.35 3.59 -7.21
CA MET A 181 0.78 3.23 -8.51
C MET A 181 -0.09 1.98 -8.32
N TYR A 182 -1.31 2.14 -7.79
CA TYR A 182 -2.16 1.02 -7.37
C TYR A 182 -2.91 0.45 -8.57
N CYS A 183 -2.35 -0.58 -9.19
CA CYS A 183 -2.96 -1.27 -10.31
C CYS A 183 -4.12 -2.14 -9.83
N VAL A 184 -5.30 -1.99 -10.46
CA VAL A 184 -6.47 -2.81 -10.15
C VAL A 184 -6.93 -3.52 -11.40
N LYS A 185 -7.14 -4.83 -11.26
CA LYS A 185 -7.80 -5.68 -12.26
C LYS A 185 -8.80 -6.59 -11.58
N TYR A 186 -9.64 -7.26 -12.35
CA TYR A 186 -10.54 -8.26 -11.79
C TYR A 186 -10.46 -9.59 -12.53
N GLN A 187 -10.91 -10.64 -11.86
CA GLN A 187 -11.23 -11.92 -12.46
C GLN A 187 -12.62 -12.37 -11.99
N ASN A 188 -13.36 -13.02 -12.86
CA ASN A 188 -14.64 -13.64 -12.53
C ASN A 188 -14.46 -15.17 -12.49
N LYS A 189 -15.52 -15.88 -12.08
CA LYS A 189 -15.51 -17.36 -11.99
C LYS A 189 -15.23 -18.09 -13.31
N TYR A 190 -15.30 -17.38 -14.44
CA TYR A 190 -14.99 -17.92 -15.77
C TYR A 190 -13.57 -17.54 -16.24
N SER A 191 -12.85 -16.70 -15.48
CA SER A 191 -11.47 -16.32 -15.75
C SER A 191 -10.55 -17.38 -15.16
N GLY A 192 -10.17 -18.37 -15.94
CA GLY A 192 -9.30 -19.46 -15.52
C GLY A 192 -8.61 -20.13 -16.69
N TRP A 193 -7.63 -20.97 -16.38
CA TRP A 193 -7.04 -21.88 -17.36
C TRP A 193 -8.01 -23.05 -17.57
N TRP A 194 -8.48 -23.23 -18.79
CA TRP A 194 -9.31 -24.35 -19.23
C TRP A 194 -8.46 -25.35 -19.99
#